data_072cdf7df8464f89ee5b7b7c34101fd2
#
_entry.id   072cdf7df8464f89ee5b7b7c34101fd2
#
_cell.length_a   1.000
_cell.length_b   1.000
_cell.length_c   1.000
_cell.angle_alpha   90.00
_cell.angle_beta   90.00
_cell.angle_gamma   90.00
#
_symmetry.space_group_name_H-M   'P 1'
#
loop_
_entity.id
_entity.type
_entity.pdbx_description
1 polymer ?
#
loop_
_entity_poly.entity_id
_entity_poly.type
_entity_poly.pdbx_seq_one_letter_code
_entity_poly.pdbx_strand_id
1 'polypeptide(L)'
;MSHNPTRRGIFAGAGALAAGLSAPWIARAQSYKPEYKISTVVGAPFPWGLGAEKWAALVKERSGGKINMKVYPGAALVGGDQTKEFTAMRQGVIDMAVGSTINWSPQVAELNLFSLPFLMPDHKAIDAITGGEPGKKLFEIIAAKEVVPLAWGENGFRELSNSKHEVRKPADLKGLKIRVVGSPLFNETFTALGANPTQMSWADAQPALSTGAVDGQENPLTIFTVAKLHTVGQKFVTLWGYVADPLIYSVNKPVWDAFSPEDQKILREAAVEAAAYNKELARKGITQADPSTLKEIEGLGVTISRLSDAEINAFRDTTRPVYDKWKARIGNDLVASAEKAVSARSS
;
A
#
# COMPACT_ATOMS: atom_id res chain seq x y z
N MET A 1 50.79 -53.98 -61.79
CA MET A 1 49.88 -54.65 -62.71
C MET A 1 48.47 -54.03 -62.40
N SER A 2 48.04 -52.99 -63.19
CA SER A 2 47.16 -53.15 -64.35
C SER A 2 45.81 -53.67 -63.91
N HIS A 3 44.66 -52.99 -64.00
CA HIS A 3 44.09 -52.19 -65.08
C HIS A 3 42.85 -51.43 -64.61
N ASN A 4 42.71 -50.21 -65.05
CA ASN A 4 41.45 -49.54 -65.32
C ASN A 4 40.80 -50.20 -66.61
N PRO A 5 39.52 -50.13 -66.94
CA PRO A 5 38.88 -48.89 -67.31
C PRO A 5 37.35 -48.77 -67.18
N THR A 6 36.82 -47.51 -67.11
CA THR A 6 35.89 -46.81 -68.04
C THR A 6 34.39 -47.12 -68.02
N ARG A 7 33.61 -46.09 -67.78
CA ARG A 7 32.71 -45.28 -68.64
C ARG A 7 31.17 -45.42 -68.55
N ARG A 8 30.57 -44.27 -68.53
CA ARG A 8 29.26 -43.86 -69.06
C ARG A 8 28.07 -44.27 -68.18
N GLY A 9 27.26 -43.39 -67.62
CA GLY A 9 26.69 -42.16 -68.13
C GLY A 9 25.19 -42.39 -68.30
N ILE A 10 24.39 -41.63 -67.63
CA ILE A 10 23.04 -41.17 -68.13
C ILE A 10 22.45 -40.25 -67.12
N PHE A 11 22.09 -39.09 -67.62
CA PHE A 11 21.26 -38.04 -66.90
C PHE A 11 19.83 -38.57 -66.78
N ALA A 12 19.23 -38.36 -65.59
CA ALA A 12 17.80 -38.19 -65.47
C ALA A 12 17.52 -37.22 -64.31
N GLY A 13 17.03 -36.04 -64.65
CA GLY A 13 16.56 -35.08 -63.69
C GLY A 13 15.21 -35.50 -63.11
N ALA A 14 15.00 -35.21 -61.87
CA ALA A 14 13.68 -35.23 -61.27
C ALA A 14 13.66 -34.20 -60.14
N GLY A 15 12.63 -33.35 -60.19
CA GLY A 15 12.44 -32.14 -59.42
C GLY A 15 12.47 -32.32 -57.91
N ALA A 16 13.10 -31.38 -57.26
CA ALA A 16 13.01 -31.16 -55.84
C ALA A 16 11.67 -30.51 -55.51
N LEU A 17 10.71 -31.30 -55.05
CA LEU A 17 9.55 -30.85 -54.32
C LEU A 17 10.05 -30.36 -52.94
N ALA A 18 10.23 -29.06 -52.80
CA ALA A 18 10.39 -28.41 -51.51
C ALA A 18 9.04 -28.51 -50.76
N ALA A 19 8.83 -29.59 -50.01
CA ALA A 19 7.82 -29.66 -48.99
C ALA A 19 8.29 -28.72 -47.84
N GLY A 20 7.79 -27.49 -47.86
CA GLY A 20 7.86 -26.57 -46.74
C GLY A 20 7.16 -27.21 -45.53
N LEU A 21 7.96 -27.81 -44.64
CA LEU A 21 7.55 -28.19 -43.31
C LEU A 21 7.30 -26.87 -42.58
N SER A 22 6.05 -26.33 -42.66
CA SER A 22 5.52 -25.40 -41.70
C SER A 22 5.48 -26.16 -40.35
N ALA A 23 6.58 -26.09 -39.60
CA ALA A 23 6.55 -26.50 -38.20
C ALA A 23 5.44 -25.68 -37.52
N PRO A 24 4.42 -26.32 -36.92
CA PRO A 24 3.46 -25.57 -36.15
C PRO A 24 4.27 -24.84 -35.09
N TRP A 25 4.12 -23.51 -35.06
CA TRP A 25 4.53 -22.73 -33.91
C TRP A 25 3.76 -23.31 -32.72
N ILE A 26 4.38 -24.20 -31.98
CA ILE A 26 3.89 -24.62 -30.68
C ILE A 26 4.04 -23.38 -29.85
N ALA A 27 2.94 -22.62 -29.73
CA ALA A 27 2.81 -21.58 -28.72
C ALA A 27 3.16 -22.28 -27.39
N ARG A 28 4.36 -22.05 -26.89
CA ARG A 28 4.80 -22.58 -25.61
C ARG A 28 3.77 -22.02 -24.63
N ALA A 29 2.86 -22.87 -24.15
CA ALA A 29 1.91 -22.50 -23.12
C ALA A 29 2.74 -21.89 -21.99
N GLN A 30 2.53 -20.61 -21.73
CA GLN A 30 3.24 -19.87 -20.69
C GLN A 30 2.85 -20.55 -19.38
N SER A 31 3.75 -21.33 -18.78
CA SER A 31 3.48 -22.02 -17.53
C SER A 31 3.63 -21.00 -16.39
N TYR A 32 2.51 -20.55 -15.87
CA TYR A 32 2.47 -19.68 -14.70
C TYR A 32 2.80 -20.47 -13.43
N LYS A 33 3.15 -19.77 -12.37
CA LYS A 33 3.33 -20.37 -11.05
C LYS A 33 2.02 -21.03 -10.59
N PRO A 34 2.08 -22.15 -9.87
CA PRO A 34 0.89 -22.76 -9.27
C PRO A 34 0.17 -21.80 -8.32
N GLU A 35 0.91 -20.90 -7.68
CA GLU A 35 0.44 -19.89 -6.76
C GLU A 35 1.32 -18.63 -6.83
N TYR A 36 0.69 -17.45 -6.87
CA TYR A 36 1.33 -16.15 -6.68
C TYR A 36 1.01 -15.62 -5.29
N LYS A 37 2.03 -15.14 -4.57
CA LYS A 37 1.92 -14.70 -3.17
C LYS A 37 1.62 -13.21 -3.12
N ILE A 38 0.49 -12.83 -2.50
CA ILE A 38 0.17 -11.44 -2.18
C ILE A 38 0.50 -11.17 -0.71
N SER A 39 1.39 -10.24 -0.42
CA SER A 39 1.65 -9.78 0.95
C SER A 39 0.71 -8.65 1.36
N THR A 40 0.25 -8.69 2.59
CA THR A 40 -0.47 -7.59 3.26
C THR A 40 -0.12 -7.55 4.74
N VAL A 41 -0.21 -6.35 5.36
CA VAL A 41 0.00 -6.21 6.80
C VAL A 41 -1.16 -6.79 7.61
N VAL A 42 -2.38 -6.67 7.09
CA VAL A 42 -3.60 -7.21 7.73
C VAL A 42 -4.44 -7.98 6.72
N GLY A 43 -5.09 -9.05 7.16
CA GLY A 43 -6.00 -9.86 6.35
C GLY A 43 -7.47 -9.45 6.52
N ALA A 44 -8.40 -10.28 6.04
CA ALA A 44 -9.81 -10.13 6.37
C ALA A 44 -10.02 -10.28 7.90
N PRO A 45 -10.95 -9.54 8.52
CA PRO A 45 -11.96 -8.69 7.91
C PRO A 45 -11.55 -7.21 7.76
N PHE A 46 -10.28 -6.86 7.83
CA PHE A 46 -9.85 -5.47 7.60
C PHE A 46 -10.09 -5.07 6.13
N PRO A 47 -10.51 -3.83 5.84
CA PRO A 47 -10.70 -3.32 4.47
C PRO A 47 -9.51 -3.58 3.55
N TRP A 48 -8.30 -3.43 4.07
CA TRP A 48 -7.04 -3.73 3.37
C TRP A 48 -6.98 -5.19 2.91
N GLY A 49 -7.20 -6.15 3.84
CA GLY A 49 -7.20 -7.59 3.52
C GLY A 49 -8.31 -7.99 2.58
N LEU A 50 -9.55 -7.47 2.81
CA LEU A 50 -10.69 -7.70 1.92
C LEU A 50 -10.43 -7.21 0.50
N GLY A 51 -9.75 -6.07 0.34
CA GLY A 51 -9.32 -5.57 -0.96
C GLY A 51 -8.34 -6.51 -1.66
N ALA A 52 -7.35 -7.06 -0.94
CA ALA A 52 -6.41 -8.03 -1.49
C ALA A 52 -7.09 -9.35 -1.92
N GLU A 53 -8.04 -9.85 -1.10
CA GLU A 53 -8.83 -11.03 -1.42
C GLU A 53 -9.74 -10.80 -2.64
N LYS A 54 -10.36 -9.62 -2.74
CA LYS A 54 -11.16 -9.22 -3.91
C LYS A 54 -10.31 -9.22 -5.17
N TRP A 55 -9.08 -8.67 -5.10
CA TRP A 55 -8.15 -8.69 -6.24
C TRP A 55 -7.84 -10.12 -6.68
N ALA A 56 -7.47 -10.99 -5.75
CA ALA A 56 -7.19 -12.40 -6.04
C ALA A 56 -8.39 -13.13 -6.67
N ALA A 57 -9.60 -12.90 -6.15
CA ALA A 57 -10.83 -13.50 -6.66
C ALA A 57 -11.15 -13.06 -8.10
N LEU A 58 -11.07 -11.75 -8.38
CA LEU A 58 -11.32 -11.19 -9.71
C LEU A 58 -10.30 -11.68 -10.75
N VAL A 59 -9.02 -11.74 -10.38
CA VAL A 59 -7.99 -12.26 -11.28
C VAL A 59 -8.20 -13.74 -11.58
N LYS A 60 -8.52 -14.55 -10.57
CA LYS A 60 -8.83 -15.98 -10.77
C LYS A 60 -10.02 -16.18 -11.71
N GLU A 61 -11.10 -15.44 -11.49
CA GLU A 61 -12.31 -15.49 -12.30
C GLU A 61 -12.01 -15.11 -13.75
N ARG A 62 -11.42 -13.92 -13.98
CA ARG A 62 -11.18 -13.35 -15.32
C ARG A 62 -10.11 -14.09 -16.11
N SER A 63 -9.16 -14.73 -15.44
CA SER A 63 -8.15 -15.57 -16.08
C SER A 63 -8.60 -17.00 -16.34
N GLY A 64 -9.86 -17.36 -16.02
CA GLY A 64 -10.32 -18.74 -16.08
C GLY A 64 -9.54 -19.69 -15.18
N GLY A 65 -9.01 -19.20 -14.06
CA GLY A 65 -8.21 -19.95 -13.09
C GLY A 65 -6.74 -20.13 -13.48
N LYS A 66 -6.27 -19.57 -14.60
CA LYS A 66 -4.84 -19.62 -14.99
C LYS A 66 -3.92 -18.95 -13.98
N ILE A 67 -4.38 -17.86 -13.36
CA ILE A 67 -3.62 -17.08 -12.39
C ILE A 67 -4.26 -17.30 -11.03
N ASN A 68 -3.56 -18.02 -10.17
CA ASN A 68 -3.99 -18.28 -8.81
C ASN A 68 -3.17 -17.45 -7.83
N MET A 69 -3.83 -16.54 -7.10
CA MET A 69 -3.22 -15.63 -6.15
C MET A 69 -3.71 -15.98 -4.74
N LYS A 70 -2.79 -15.97 -3.77
CA LYS A 70 -3.10 -16.23 -2.36
C LYS A 70 -2.59 -15.09 -1.48
N VAL A 71 -3.46 -14.61 -0.59
CA VAL A 71 -3.13 -13.56 0.37
C VAL A 71 -2.39 -14.16 1.58
N TYR A 72 -1.28 -13.54 1.95
CA TYR A 72 -0.46 -13.82 3.12
C TYR A 72 -0.47 -12.60 4.04
N PRO A 73 -1.40 -12.55 5.01
CA PRO A 73 -1.53 -11.43 5.92
C PRO A 73 -0.45 -11.43 7.01
N GLY A 74 -0.40 -10.33 7.80
CA GLY A 74 0.52 -10.22 8.92
C GLY A 74 1.96 -9.92 8.52
N ALA A 75 2.19 -9.48 7.26
CA ALA A 75 3.54 -9.40 6.69
C ALA A 75 4.32 -10.73 6.87
N ALA A 76 3.60 -11.87 6.83
CA ALA A 76 4.13 -13.18 7.17
C ALA A 76 5.31 -13.60 6.30
N LEU A 77 5.34 -13.16 5.02
CA LEU A 77 6.42 -13.46 4.09
C LEU A 77 7.74 -12.76 4.44
N VAL A 78 7.73 -11.82 5.39
CA VAL A 78 8.90 -11.07 5.88
C VAL A 78 9.01 -11.11 7.41
N GLY A 79 8.45 -12.16 8.02
CA GLY A 79 8.56 -12.40 9.45
C GLY A 79 7.86 -11.35 10.33
N GLY A 80 6.79 -10.74 9.83
CA GLY A 80 6.01 -9.71 10.54
C GLY A 80 6.58 -8.29 10.44
N ASP A 81 7.75 -8.10 9.86
CA ASP A 81 8.35 -6.78 9.66
C ASP A 81 7.87 -6.14 8.35
N GLN A 82 6.79 -5.40 8.44
CA GLN A 82 6.12 -4.76 7.31
C GLN A 82 7.01 -3.77 6.53
N THR A 83 8.10 -3.26 7.12
CA THR A 83 9.01 -2.35 6.43
C THR A 83 9.91 -3.06 5.42
N LYS A 84 9.99 -4.39 5.48
CA LYS A 84 10.77 -5.22 4.56
C LYS A 84 10.00 -5.64 3.31
N GLU A 85 8.67 -5.43 3.25
CA GLU A 85 7.83 -5.92 2.13
C GLU A 85 8.31 -5.42 0.77
N PHE A 86 8.63 -4.12 0.65
CA PHE A 86 9.09 -3.54 -0.63
C PHE A 86 10.39 -4.18 -1.12
N THR A 87 11.36 -4.37 -0.23
CA THR A 87 12.62 -5.03 -0.55
C THR A 87 12.42 -6.50 -0.93
N ALA A 88 11.58 -7.22 -0.16
CA ALA A 88 11.25 -8.61 -0.44
C ALA A 88 10.51 -8.79 -1.78
N MET A 89 9.66 -7.84 -2.16
CA MET A 89 9.03 -7.82 -3.47
C MET A 89 10.07 -7.63 -4.58
N ARG A 90 10.99 -6.67 -4.46
CA ARG A 90 12.07 -6.47 -5.44
C ARG A 90 12.96 -7.71 -5.60
N GLN A 91 13.15 -8.45 -4.53
CA GLN A 91 13.95 -9.69 -4.51
C GLN A 91 13.18 -10.93 -5.01
N GLY A 92 11.89 -10.82 -5.33
CA GLY A 92 11.05 -11.92 -5.80
C GLY A 92 10.63 -12.91 -4.72
N VAL A 93 10.81 -12.59 -3.43
CA VAL A 93 10.25 -13.35 -2.30
C VAL A 93 8.73 -13.18 -2.23
N ILE A 94 8.27 -11.97 -2.56
CA ILE A 94 6.86 -11.59 -2.67
C ILE A 94 6.58 -11.32 -4.15
N ASP A 95 5.55 -11.97 -4.70
CA ASP A 95 5.15 -11.78 -6.09
C ASP A 95 4.32 -10.50 -6.28
N MET A 96 3.43 -10.24 -5.34
CA MET A 96 2.48 -9.12 -5.35
C MET A 96 2.27 -8.60 -3.94
N ALA A 97 1.88 -7.34 -3.81
CA ALA A 97 1.49 -6.79 -2.52
C ALA A 97 0.37 -5.77 -2.66
N VAL A 98 -0.42 -5.67 -1.61
CA VAL A 98 -1.19 -4.47 -1.31
C VAL A 98 -0.45 -3.80 -0.16
N GLY A 99 0.44 -2.86 -0.48
CA GLY A 99 1.41 -2.28 0.46
C GLY A 99 1.04 -0.87 0.88
N SER A 100 1.45 -0.48 2.08
CA SER A 100 1.25 0.88 2.60
C SER A 100 2.35 1.82 2.14
N THR A 101 1.97 3.03 1.75
CA THR A 101 2.91 4.11 1.41
C THR A 101 3.87 4.39 2.57
N ILE A 102 3.37 4.31 3.81
CA ILE A 102 4.16 4.56 5.01
C ILE A 102 5.22 3.47 5.21
N ASN A 103 4.82 2.20 5.08
CA ASN A 103 5.72 1.06 5.29
C ASN A 103 6.82 0.97 4.22
N TRP A 104 6.55 1.45 3.02
CA TRP A 104 7.49 1.46 1.90
C TRP A 104 8.36 2.71 1.84
N SER A 105 8.01 3.76 2.59
CA SER A 105 8.74 5.03 2.60
C SER A 105 10.22 4.94 3.02
N PRO A 106 10.69 3.97 3.82
CA PRO A 106 12.12 3.80 4.07
C PRO A 106 12.93 3.46 2.81
N GLN A 107 12.33 2.80 1.80
CA GLN A 107 12.98 2.43 0.54
C GLN A 107 12.61 3.37 -0.62
N VAL A 108 11.46 4.05 -0.52
CA VAL A 108 10.93 5.00 -1.51
C VAL A 108 10.59 6.30 -0.76
N ALA A 109 11.61 7.15 -0.58
CA ALA A 109 11.51 8.35 0.27
C ALA A 109 10.36 9.28 -0.15
N GLU A 110 10.04 9.32 -1.44
CA GLU A 110 8.98 10.14 -2.02
C GLU A 110 7.58 9.75 -1.52
N LEU A 111 7.38 8.50 -1.07
CA LEU A 111 6.12 8.06 -0.47
C LEU A 111 5.80 8.75 0.86
N ASN A 112 6.81 9.36 1.52
CA ASN A 112 6.58 10.22 2.68
C ASN A 112 5.72 11.46 2.34
N LEU A 113 5.42 11.73 1.06
CA LEU A 113 4.47 12.76 0.66
C LEU A 113 3.15 12.63 1.42
N PHE A 114 2.60 11.42 1.52
CA PHE A 114 1.34 11.15 2.23
C PHE A 114 1.47 11.22 3.76
N SER A 115 2.70 11.26 4.27
CA SER A 115 3.01 11.36 5.70
C SER A 115 3.40 12.77 6.14
N LEU A 116 3.38 13.75 5.23
CA LEU A 116 3.58 15.16 5.60
C LEU A 116 2.42 15.61 6.50
N PRO A 117 2.72 16.07 7.74
CA PRO A 117 1.67 16.40 8.71
C PRO A 117 0.70 17.46 8.18
N PHE A 118 -0.60 17.14 8.20
CA PHE A 118 -1.70 18.02 7.82
C PHE A 118 -1.66 18.54 6.37
N LEU A 119 -0.97 17.84 5.46
CA LEU A 119 -1.02 18.16 4.02
C LEU A 119 -2.43 17.93 3.44
N MET A 120 -3.08 16.86 3.84
CA MET A 120 -4.37 16.45 3.31
C MET A 120 -5.48 16.68 4.36
N PRO A 121 -6.40 17.62 4.14
CA PRO A 121 -7.46 17.90 5.10
C PRO A 121 -8.67 16.95 4.99
N ASP A 122 -8.83 16.23 3.89
CA ASP A 122 -10.00 15.39 3.60
C ASP A 122 -9.70 14.31 2.56
N HIS A 123 -10.66 13.40 2.34
CA HIS A 123 -10.54 12.33 1.36
C HIS A 123 -10.45 12.82 -0.10
N LYS A 124 -11.04 14.00 -0.41
CA LYS A 124 -10.90 14.61 -1.74
C LYS A 124 -9.45 15.00 -2.02
N ALA A 125 -8.71 15.41 -0.98
CA ALA A 125 -7.27 15.70 -1.11
C ALA A 125 -6.46 14.44 -1.41
N ILE A 126 -6.78 13.31 -0.76
CA ILE A 126 -6.16 12.02 -1.08
C ILE A 126 -6.43 11.64 -2.55
N ASP A 127 -7.70 11.76 -2.98
CA ASP A 127 -8.11 11.43 -4.35
C ASP A 127 -7.45 12.37 -5.39
N ALA A 128 -7.31 13.67 -5.08
CA ALA A 128 -6.64 14.63 -5.95
C ALA A 128 -5.13 14.33 -6.12
N ILE A 129 -4.45 13.90 -5.05
CA ILE A 129 -3.04 13.51 -5.14
C ILE A 129 -2.91 12.18 -5.88
N THR A 130 -3.64 11.15 -5.48
CA THR A 130 -3.50 9.79 -6.05
C THR A 130 -3.96 9.70 -7.50
N GLY A 131 -5.01 10.44 -7.87
CA GLY A 131 -5.53 10.50 -9.24
C GLY A 131 -4.86 11.55 -10.13
N GLY A 132 -4.09 12.47 -9.55
CA GLY A 132 -3.42 13.58 -10.24
C GLY A 132 -1.98 13.28 -10.67
N GLU A 133 -1.28 14.34 -11.09
CA GLU A 133 0.14 14.28 -11.49
C GLU A 133 1.06 13.76 -10.38
N PRO A 134 0.88 14.13 -9.07
CA PRO A 134 1.74 13.58 -8.03
C PRO A 134 1.65 12.06 -7.92
N GLY A 135 0.44 11.49 -8.02
CA GLY A 135 0.22 10.05 -7.95
C GLY A 135 0.84 9.30 -9.14
N LYS A 136 0.75 9.87 -10.36
CA LYS A 136 1.43 9.32 -11.55
C LYS A 136 2.93 9.34 -11.36
N LYS A 137 3.49 10.45 -10.88
CA LYS A 137 4.92 10.59 -10.63
C LYS A 137 5.44 9.60 -9.61
N LEU A 138 4.68 9.35 -8.54
CA LEU A 138 5.02 8.33 -7.55
C LEU A 138 5.01 6.92 -8.16
N PHE A 139 4.07 6.61 -9.04
CA PHE A 139 4.05 5.32 -9.76
C PHE A 139 5.27 5.16 -10.67
N GLU A 140 5.72 6.20 -11.37
CA GLU A 140 6.96 6.18 -12.14
C GLU A 140 8.19 5.89 -11.26
N ILE A 141 8.27 6.55 -10.09
CA ILE A 141 9.36 6.35 -9.13
C ILE A 141 9.39 4.90 -8.60
N ILE A 142 8.22 4.35 -8.28
CA ILE A 142 8.10 2.96 -7.83
C ILE A 142 8.48 2.00 -8.96
N ALA A 143 8.00 2.23 -10.18
CA ALA A 143 8.32 1.41 -11.34
C ALA A 143 9.81 1.39 -11.65
N ALA A 144 10.51 2.52 -11.49
CA ALA A 144 11.96 2.60 -11.64
C ALA A 144 12.74 1.78 -10.60
N LYS A 145 12.06 1.30 -9.55
CA LYS A 145 12.62 0.44 -8.48
C LYS A 145 12.18 -1.03 -8.62
N GLU A 146 11.90 -1.50 -9.83
CA GLU A 146 11.57 -2.90 -10.14
C GLU A 146 10.26 -3.42 -9.48
N VAL A 147 9.32 -2.53 -9.19
CA VAL A 147 7.97 -2.84 -8.72
C VAL A 147 6.97 -2.15 -9.63
N VAL A 148 5.99 -2.89 -10.14
CA VAL A 148 4.95 -2.36 -11.05
C VAL A 148 3.71 -1.98 -10.25
N PRO A 149 3.44 -0.70 -9.99
CA PRO A 149 2.22 -0.27 -9.33
C PRO A 149 1.05 -0.32 -10.31
N LEU A 150 -0.11 -0.76 -9.85
CA LEU A 150 -1.30 -0.95 -10.68
C LEU A 150 -2.44 -0.01 -10.29
N ALA A 151 -2.70 0.16 -8.99
CA ALA A 151 -3.81 0.95 -8.49
C ALA A 151 -3.52 1.51 -7.08
N TRP A 152 -4.18 2.63 -6.76
CA TRP A 152 -4.20 3.23 -5.43
C TRP A 152 -5.42 2.73 -4.64
N GLY A 153 -5.18 2.04 -3.53
CA GLY A 153 -6.16 1.76 -2.48
C GLY A 153 -6.03 2.74 -1.32
N GLU A 154 -6.66 2.40 -0.19
CA GLU A 154 -6.65 3.25 1.01
C GLU A 154 -6.75 2.41 2.28
N ASN A 155 -5.89 2.72 3.25
CA ASN A 155 -6.06 2.30 4.63
C ASN A 155 -6.89 3.36 5.39
N GLY A 156 -6.66 4.64 5.13
CA GLY A 156 -7.44 5.77 5.62
C GLY A 156 -6.60 6.84 6.31
N PHE A 157 -7.30 7.86 6.83
CA PHE A 157 -6.71 8.85 7.73
C PHE A 157 -6.36 8.19 9.06
N ARG A 158 -5.22 8.58 9.61
CA ARG A 158 -4.69 8.01 10.84
C ARG A 158 -5.05 8.90 12.02
N GLU A 159 -5.78 8.31 12.95
CA GLU A 159 -6.26 8.96 14.15
C GLU A 159 -5.47 8.47 15.36
N LEU A 160 -5.26 9.34 16.33
CA LEU A 160 -4.56 9.00 17.56
C LEU A 160 -5.50 8.23 18.51
N SER A 161 -5.02 7.15 19.12
CA SER A 161 -5.68 6.56 20.29
C SER A 161 -4.70 6.37 21.44
N ASN A 162 -5.20 6.46 22.68
CA ASN A 162 -4.41 6.24 23.87
C ASN A 162 -5.25 5.74 25.06
N SER A 163 -4.55 5.29 26.11
CA SER A 163 -5.15 4.74 27.34
C SER A 163 -5.23 5.74 28.50
N LYS A 164 -4.73 6.97 28.36
CA LYS A 164 -4.50 7.88 29.49
C LYS A 164 -5.53 8.99 29.62
N HIS A 165 -5.70 9.81 28.59
CA HIS A 165 -6.56 11.01 28.61
C HIS A 165 -6.86 11.52 27.20
N GLU A 166 -7.80 12.45 27.14
CA GLU A 166 -8.09 13.17 25.90
C GLU A 166 -6.86 14.00 25.45
N VAL A 167 -6.64 14.02 24.15
CA VAL A 167 -5.58 14.82 23.50
C VAL A 167 -6.25 15.83 22.59
N ARG A 168 -6.20 17.13 22.97
CA ARG A 168 -6.81 18.24 22.23
C ARG A 168 -5.80 19.31 21.81
N LYS A 169 -4.59 19.28 22.33
CA LYS A 169 -3.48 20.21 22.01
C LYS A 169 -2.15 19.49 22.10
N PRO A 170 -1.08 19.99 21.45
CA PRO A 170 0.23 19.36 21.48
C PRO A 170 0.76 19.05 22.89
N ALA A 171 0.52 19.95 23.85
CA ALA A 171 0.96 19.76 25.24
C ALA A 171 0.38 18.51 25.92
N ASP A 172 -0.78 18.04 25.46
CA ASP A 172 -1.43 16.83 26.01
C ASP A 172 -0.71 15.53 25.57
N LEU A 173 0.15 15.60 24.54
CA LEU A 173 1.00 14.47 24.13
C LEU A 173 2.29 14.33 24.95
N LYS A 174 2.61 15.33 25.78
CA LYS A 174 3.87 15.35 26.52
C LYS A 174 4.04 14.08 27.38
N GLY A 175 5.10 13.34 27.08
CA GLY A 175 5.50 12.16 27.83
C GLY A 175 4.71 10.88 27.50
N LEU A 176 3.64 10.95 26.67
CA LEU A 176 2.95 9.74 26.22
C LEU A 176 3.87 8.88 25.37
N LYS A 177 3.93 7.59 25.68
CA LYS A 177 4.63 6.58 24.88
C LYS A 177 3.72 6.17 23.73
N ILE A 178 4.03 6.63 22.54
CA ILE A 178 3.19 6.37 21.35
C ILE A 178 3.92 5.39 20.42
N ARG A 179 3.26 4.27 20.14
CA ARG A 179 3.71 3.37 19.07
C ARG A 179 3.49 4.06 17.73
N VAL A 180 4.52 4.09 16.92
CA VAL A 180 4.48 4.58 15.54
C VAL A 180 4.97 3.51 14.57
N VAL A 181 4.65 3.68 13.28
CA VAL A 181 5.15 2.81 12.20
C VAL A 181 6.64 3.05 11.96
N GLY A 182 7.29 2.14 11.24
CA GLY A 182 8.74 2.18 10.95
C GLY A 182 9.15 3.27 9.96
N SER A 183 8.79 4.52 10.22
CA SER A 183 9.20 5.68 9.41
C SER A 183 9.83 6.77 10.29
N PRO A 184 11.03 7.27 9.93
CA PRO A 184 11.68 8.36 10.68
C PRO A 184 10.83 9.63 10.77
N LEU A 185 10.00 9.92 9.76
CA LEU A 185 9.11 11.08 9.76
C LEU A 185 8.13 11.01 10.93
N PHE A 186 7.56 9.82 11.21
CA PHE A 186 6.65 9.63 12.34
C PHE A 186 7.35 9.88 13.67
N ASN A 187 8.57 9.38 13.87
CA ASN A 187 9.35 9.67 15.07
C ASN A 187 9.57 11.17 15.24
N GLU A 188 9.99 11.86 14.19
CA GLU A 188 10.22 13.31 14.24
C GLU A 188 8.92 14.07 14.54
N THR A 189 7.80 13.69 13.93
CA THR A 189 6.49 14.31 14.16
C THR A 189 6.05 14.17 15.61
N PHE A 190 6.06 12.96 16.17
CA PHE A 190 5.62 12.72 17.55
C PHE A 190 6.61 13.30 18.58
N THR A 191 7.90 13.32 18.28
CA THR A 191 8.91 14.03 19.11
C THR A 191 8.65 15.52 19.12
N ALA A 192 8.36 16.15 17.99
CA ALA A 192 8.03 17.57 17.92
C ALA A 192 6.76 17.91 18.72
N LEU A 193 5.82 16.98 18.79
CA LEU A 193 4.59 17.10 19.60
C LEU A 193 4.82 16.82 21.10
N GLY A 194 6.05 16.46 21.53
CA GLY A 194 6.41 16.21 22.91
C GLY A 194 6.12 14.79 23.42
N ALA A 195 5.67 13.88 22.55
CA ALA A 195 5.50 12.49 22.88
C ALA A 195 6.84 11.72 22.88
N ASN A 196 6.81 10.49 23.39
CA ASN A 196 7.90 9.51 23.33
C ASN A 196 7.55 8.43 22.29
N PRO A 197 7.88 8.63 20.99
CA PRO A 197 7.55 7.66 19.96
C PRO A 197 8.41 6.41 20.04
N THR A 198 7.79 5.24 19.81
CA THR A 198 8.48 3.96 19.69
C THR A 198 8.07 3.29 18.39
N GLN A 199 9.04 3.07 17.50
CA GLN A 199 8.80 2.33 16.26
C GLN A 199 8.65 0.84 16.55
N MET A 200 7.58 0.24 16.05
CA MET A 200 7.42 -1.22 16.08
C MET A 200 6.46 -1.69 14.99
N SER A 201 6.61 -2.96 14.60
CA SER A 201 5.72 -3.60 13.64
C SER A 201 4.28 -3.64 14.16
N TRP A 202 3.31 -3.87 13.25
CA TRP A 202 1.92 -4.04 13.67
C TRP A 202 1.73 -5.32 14.50
N ALA A 203 2.49 -6.37 14.19
CA ALA A 203 2.43 -7.63 14.93
C ALA A 203 2.78 -7.44 16.43
N ASP A 204 3.68 -6.51 16.75
CA ASP A 204 4.11 -6.22 18.11
C ASP A 204 3.25 -5.15 18.80
N ALA A 205 2.48 -4.38 18.05
CA ALA A 205 1.75 -3.24 18.56
C ALA A 205 0.66 -3.61 19.56
N GLN A 206 -0.18 -4.62 19.27
CA GLN A 206 -1.26 -5.03 20.17
C GLN A 206 -0.74 -5.60 21.52
N PRO A 207 0.24 -6.51 21.54
CA PRO A 207 0.88 -6.93 22.79
C PRO A 207 1.46 -5.76 23.59
N ALA A 208 2.12 -4.80 22.93
CA ALA A 208 2.70 -3.63 23.60
C ALA A 208 1.63 -2.70 24.20
N LEU A 209 0.49 -2.51 23.54
CA LEU A 209 -0.66 -1.77 24.06
C LEU A 209 -1.29 -2.50 25.26
N SER A 210 -1.48 -3.82 25.15
CA SER A 210 -2.08 -4.63 26.20
C SER A 210 -1.28 -4.65 27.50
N THR A 211 0.05 -4.66 27.40
CA THR A 211 0.96 -4.64 28.55
C THR A 211 1.26 -3.24 29.08
N GLY A 212 0.85 -2.17 28.39
CA GLY A 212 1.20 -0.79 28.73
C GLY A 212 2.67 -0.44 28.44
N ALA A 213 3.37 -1.22 27.63
CA ALA A 213 4.70 -0.87 27.13
C ALA A 213 4.64 0.44 26.32
N VAL A 214 3.54 0.67 25.61
CA VAL A 214 3.15 1.94 25.00
C VAL A 214 1.77 2.36 25.51
N ASP A 215 1.53 3.67 25.56
CA ASP A 215 0.27 4.25 26.06
C ASP A 215 -0.76 4.41 24.92
N GLY A 216 -0.28 4.56 23.69
CA GLY A 216 -1.14 4.80 22.54
C GLY A 216 -0.50 4.43 21.21
N GLN A 217 -1.26 4.67 20.15
CA GLN A 217 -0.88 4.42 18.77
C GLN A 217 -1.68 5.33 17.82
N GLU A 218 -1.35 5.32 16.55
CA GLU A 218 -2.09 6.01 15.50
C GLU A 218 -2.41 5.05 14.36
N ASN A 219 -3.65 5.02 13.92
CA ASN A 219 -4.15 4.20 12.83
C ASN A 219 -5.53 4.69 12.37
N PRO A 220 -6.00 4.26 11.18
CA PRO A 220 -7.38 4.48 10.78
C PRO A 220 -8.39 3.85 11.75
N LEU A 221 -9.59 4.45 11.80
CA LEU A 221 -10.66 3.98 12.68
C LEU A 221 -11.12 2.54 12.34
N THR A 222 -11.04 2.14 11.08
CA THR A 222 -11.31 0.75 10.67
C THR A 222 -10.33 -0.25 11.28
N ILE A 223 -9.06 0.16 11.47
CA ILE A 223 -8.10 -0.66 12.22
C ILE A 223 -8.48 -0.69 13.70
N PHE A 224 -8.87 0.46 14.27
CA PHE A 224 -9.28 0.54 15.68
C PHE A 224 -10.44 -0.41 16.00
N THR A 225 -11.49 -0.41 15.17
CA THR A 225 -12.68 -1.25 15.38
C THR A 225 -12.40 -2.71 15.13
N VAL A 226 -11.85 -3.08 13.99
CA VAL A 226 -11.61 -4.49 13.60
C VAL A 226 -10.60 -5.16 14.53
N ALA A 227 -9.51 -4.46 14.91
CA ALA A 227 -8.54 -4.95 15.88
C ALA A 227 -9.05 -4.86 17.33
N LYS A 228 -10.23 -4.31 17.58
CA LYS A 228 -10.85 -4.15 18.91
C LYS A 228 -9.91 -3.45 19.90
N LEU A 229 -9.26 -2.36 19.50
CA LEU A 229 -8.23 -1.70 20.30
C LEU A 229 -8.76 -1.18 21.64
N HIS A 230 -10.08 -0.95 21.79
CA HIS A 230 -10.70 -0.65 23.07
C HIS A 230 -10.47 -1.75 24.13
N THR A 231 -10.32 -3.03 23.71
CA THR A 231 -10.09 -4.15 24.65
C THR A 231 -8.65 -4.19 25.17
N VAL A 232 -7.70 -3.53 24.50
CA VAL A 232 -6.32 -3.37 24.94
C VAL A 232 -6.06 -1.97 25.55
N GLY A 233 -7.11 -1.39 26.13
CA GLY A 233 -7.02 -0.18 26.94
C GLY A 233 -7.07 1.14 26.15
N GLN A 234 -7.29 1.14 24.85
CA GLN A 234 -7.40 2.37 24.08
C GLN A 234 -8.78 3.00 24.30
N LYS A 235 -8.86 3.96 25.24
CA LYS A 235 -10.11 4.57 25.73
C LYS A 235 -10.36 5.96 25.17
N PHE A 236 -9.37 6.61 24.62
CA PHE A 236 -9.45 7.97 24.08
C PHE A 236 -8.98 7.96 22.63
N VAL A 237 -9.79 8.53 21.76
CA VAL A 237 -9.51 8.69 20.32
C VAL A 237 -9.56 10.17 19.98
N THR A 238 -8.55 10.69 19.33
CA THR A 238 -8.52 12.07 18.81
C THR A 238 -8.63 12.03 17.30
N LEU A 239 -9.68 12.63 16.77
CA LEU A 239 -9.89 12.82 15.33
C LEU A 239 -9.14 14.07 14.90
N TRP A 240 -7.96 13.89 14.36
CA TRP A 240 -7.10 14.98 13.91
C TRP A 240 -6.68 14.87 12.43
N GLY A 241 -6.85 13.69 11.81
CA GLY A 241 -6.59 13.49 10.38
C GLY A 241 -5.22 13.97 9.92
N TYR A 242 -4.17 13.78 10.73
CA TYR A 242 -2.89 14.43 10.53
C TYR A 242 -2.10 13.91 9.32
N VAL A 243 -2.28 12.63 8.95
CA VAL A 243 -1.72 12.00 7.74
C VAL A 243 -2.70 10.97 7.20
N ALA A 244 -2.55 10.64 5.92
CA ALA A 244 -3.26 9.55 5.28
C ALA A 244 -2.31 8.42 4.90
N ASP A 245 -2.85 7.22 4.77
CA ASP A 245 -2.12 6.02 4.36
C ASP A 245 -2.76 5.39 3.12
N PRO A 246 -2.47 5.89 1.91
CA PRO A 246 -2.85 5.19 0.69
C PRO A 246 -2.15 3.85 0.57
N LEU A 247 -2.84 2.90 -0.04
CA LEU A 247 -2.32 1.57 -0.36
C LEU A 247 -1.96 1.48 -1.84
N ILE A 248 -0.99 0.62 -2.16
CA ILE A 248 -0.54 0.39 -3.53
C ILE A 248 -0.70 -1.08 -3.87
N TYR A 249 -1.56 -1.38 -4.84
CA TYR A 249 -1.64 -2.68 -5.47
C TYR A 249 -0.51 -2.81 -6.47
N SER A 250 0.35 -3.80 -6.32
CA SER A 250 1.58 -3.87 -7.10
C SER A 250 2.08 -5.29 -7.33
N VAL A 251 2.91 -5.43 -8.36
CA VAL A 251 3.51 -6.69 -8.80
C VAL A 251 5.02 -6.53 -8.88
N ASN A 252 5.79 -7.53 -8.48
CA ASN A 252 7.21 -7.63 -8.75
C ASN A 252 7.45 -7.57 -10.27
N LYS A 253 8.41 -6.78 -10.74
CA LYS A 253 8.60 -6.55 -12.18
C LYS A 253 8.89 -7.83 -12.97
N PRO A 254 9.82 -8.72 -12.59
CA PRO A 254 10.00 -10.01 -13.27
C PRO A 254 8.74 -10.87 -13.34
N VAL A 255 7.90 -10.86 -12.29
CA VAL A 255 6.61 -11.57 -12.29
C VAL A 255 5.64 -10.93 -13.27
N TRP A 256 5.58 -9.59 -13.30
CA TRP A 256 4.77 -8.84 -14.26
C TRP A 256 5.17 -9.11 -15.71
N ASP A 257 6.46 -9.08 -16.01
CA ASP A 257 7.00 -9.29 -17.36
C ASP A 257 6.78 -10.71 -17.87
N ALA A 258 6.56 -11.65 -16.95
CA ALA A 258 6.23 -13.06 -17.29
C ALA A 258 4.76 -13.26 -17.67
N PHE A 259 3.87 -12.31 -17.44
CA PHE A 259 2.47 -12.39 -17.87
C PHE A 259 2.32 -11.93 -19.33
N SER A 260 1.36 -12.56 -20.04
CA SER A 260 0.96 -12.08 -21.37
C SER A 260 0.33 -10.67 -21.27
N PRO A 261 0.34 -9.88 -22.36
CA PRO A 261 -0.33 -8.58 -22.36
C PRO A 261 -1.81 -8.64 -21.97
N GLU A 262 -2.51 -9.74 -22.33
CA GLU A 262 -3.90 -9.98 -21.94
C GLU A 262 -4.02 -10.21 -20.43
N ASP A 263 -3.16 -11.03 -19.86
CA ASP A 263 -3.18 -11.32 -18.42
C ASP A 263 -2.69 -10.11 -17.59
N GLN A 264 -1.77 -9.32 -18.09
CA GLN A 264 -1.40 -8.02 -17.50
C GLN A 264 -2.59 -7.05 -17.45
N LYS A 265 -3.41 -7.03 -18.50
CA LYS A 265 -4.64 -6.24 -18.52
C LYS A 265 -5.63 -6.73 -17.47
N ILE A 266 -5.85 -8.03 -17.36
CA ILE A 266 -6.71 -8.64 -16.33
C ILE A 266 -6.24 -8.22 -14.93
N LEU A 267 -4.94 -8.38 -14.64
CA LEU A 267 -4.35 -8.02 -13.34
C LEU A 267 -4.57 -6.56 -12.99
N ARG A 268 -4.38 -5.64 -13.96
CA ARG A 268 -4.54 -4.21 -13.78
C ARG A 268 -5.99 -3.81 -13.56
N GLU A 269 -6.90 -4.27 -14.40
CA GLU A 269 -8.33 -3.95 -14.29
C GLU A 269 -8.92 -4.51 -12.97
N ALA A 270 -8.54 -5.73 -12.60
CA ALA A 270 -8.92 -6.32 -11.31
C ALA A 270 -8.36 -5.55 -10.12
N ALA A 271 -7.11 -5.05 -10.20
CA ALA A 271 -6.51 -4.23 -9.15
C ALA A 271 -7.25 -2.90 -8.97
N VAL A 272 -7.63 -2.23 -10.07
CA VAL A 272 -8.41 -0.98 -10.03
C VAL A 272 -9.77 -1.19 -9.35
N GLU A 273 -10.49 -2.26 -9.74
CA GLU A 273 -11.80 -2.59 -9.13
C GLU A 273 -11.66 -2.96 -7.64
N ALA A 274 -10.67 -3.78 -7.29
CA ALA A 274 -10.43 -4.16 -5.91
C ALA A 274 -9.98 -2.98 -5.03
N ALA A 275 -9.21 -2.04 -5.59
CA ALA A 275 -8.79 -0.83 -4.92
C ALA A 275 -9.98 0.13 -4.67
N ALA A 276 -10.91 0.24 -5.61
CA ALA A 276 -12.14 1.01 -5.42
C ALA A 276 -13.01 0.40 -4.30
N TYR A 277 -13.19 -0.91 -4.30
CA TYR A 277 -13.88 -1.63 -3.22
C TYR A 277 -13.21 -1.43 -1.86
N ASN A 278 -11.89 -1.52 -1.81
CA ASN A 278 -11.10 -1.27 -0.59
C ASN A 278 -11.33 0.17 -0.06
N LYS A 279 -11.26 1.19 -0.93
CA LYS A 279 -11.52 2.59 -0.56
C LYS A 279 -12.92 2.78 0.01
N GLU A 280 -13.94 2.19 -0.60
CA GLU A 280 -15.32 2.25 -0.11
C GLU A 280 -15.40 1.71 1.33
N LEU A 281 -14.83 0.54 1.58
CA LEU A 281 -14.80 -0.05 2.92
C LEU A 281 -14.00 0.78 3.93
N ALA A 282 -12.86 1.35 3.53
CA ALA A 282 -12.01 2.16 4.40
C ALA A 282 -12.69 3.47 4.84
N ARG A 283 -13.57 4.01 3.99
CA ARG A 283 -14.29 5.27 4.23
C ARG A 283 -15.68 5.10 4.85
N LYS A 284 -16.15 3.85 4.99
CA LYS A 284 -17.47 3.56 5.51
C LYS A 284 -17.60 3.94 6.98
N GLY A 285 -18.67 4.64 7.33
CA GLY A 285 -19.04 4.92 8.72
C GLY A 285 -18.24 6.03 9.42
N ILE A 286 -17.32 6.72 8.71
CA ILE A 286 -16.43 7.73 9.29
C ILE A 286 -16.68 9.15 8.77
N THR A 287 -17.70 9.34 7.92
CA THR A 287 -18.04 10.65 7.35
C THR A 287 -19.14 11.33 8.14
N GLN A 288 -19.34 12.63 7.91
CA GLN A 288 -20.49 13.35 8.51
C GLN A 288 -21.83 12.77 8.04
N ALA A 289 -21.92 12.33 6.79
CA ALA A 289 -23.12 11.72 6.22
C ALA A 289 -23.41 10.33 6.77
N ASP A 290 -22.36 9.57 7.07
CA ASP A 290 -22.42 8.24 7.69
C ASP A 290 -21.43 8.16 8.85
N PRO A 291 -21.86 8.50 10.10
CA PRO A 291 -21.00 8.40 11.29
C PRO A 291 -21.17 7.05 12.03
N SER A 292 -21.56 5.98 11.36
CA SER A 292 -21.91 4.71 12.02
C SER A 292 -20.73 4.09 12.78
N THR A 293 -19.53 4.11 12.23
CA THR A 293 -18.30 3.61 12.89
C THR A 293 -17.93 4.47 14.12
N LEU A 294 -18.12 5.79 14.04
CA LEU A 294 -17.87 6.67 15.19
C LEU A 294 -18.83 6.37 16.35
N LYS A 295 -20.12 6.18 16.03
CA LYS A 295 -21.13 5.80 17.03
C LYS A 295 -20.85 4.42 17.64
N GLU A 296 -20.39 3.48 16.84
CA GLU A 296 -19.95 2.16 17.32
C GLU A 296 -18.84 2.32 18.35
N ILE A 297 -17.79 3.09 18.03
CA ILE A 297 -16.64 3.33 18.92
C ILE A 297 -17.09 3.98 20.23
N GLU A 298 -17.96 5.01 20.16
CA GLU A 298 -18.54 5.68 21.33
C GLU A 298 -19.37 4.69 22.19
N GLY A 299 -20.15 3.81 21.53
CA GLY A 299 -20.93 2.76 22.19
C GLY A 299 -20.08 1.72 22.94
N LEU A 300 -18.80 1.58 22.61
CA LEU A 300 -17.82 0.73 23.31
C LEU A 300 -17.21 1.42 24.55
N GLY A 301 -17.69 2.62 24.92
CA GLY A 301 -17.18 3.40 26.05
C GLY A 301 -15.88 4.15 25.76
N VAL A 302 -15.59 4.40 24.49
CA VAL A 302 -14.42 5.18 24.05
C VAL A 302 -14.81 6.64 23.91
N THR A 303 -14.02 7.53 24.49
CA THR A 303 -14.20 8.98 24.33
C THR A 303 -13.58 9.44 23.00
N ILE A 304 -14.34 10.09 22.15
CA ILE A 304 -13.88 10.65 20.89
C ILE A 304 -13.77 12.18 21.00
N SER A 305 -12.54 12.69 20.90
CA SER A 305 -12.25 14.12 20.81
C SER A 305 -12.28 14.56 19.35
N ARG A 306 -13.28 15.37 19.00
CA ARG A 306 -13.37 16.05 17.70
C ARG A 306 -12.73 17.43 17.87
N LEU A 307 -11.64 17.66 17.16
CA LEU A 307 -10.88 18.90 17.25
C LEU A 307 -11.53 20.01 16.43
N SER A 308 -11.52 21.21 16.97
CA SER A 308 -11.82 22.43 16.22
C SER A 308 -10.66 22.80 15.29
N ASP A 309 -10.91 23.68 14.33
CA ASP A 309 -9.87 24.19 13.41
C ASP A 309 -8.72 24.85 14.17
N ALA A 310 -9.00 25.55 15.27
CA ALA A 310 -7.97 26.17 16.11
C ALA A 310 -7.08 25.12 16.78
N GLU A 311 -7.66 24.02 17.27
CA GLU A 311 -6.90 22.92 17.86
C GLU A 311 -6.08 22.19 16.80
N ILE A 312 -6.62 21.91 15.62
CA ILE A 312 -5.88 21.32 14.47
C ILE A 312 -4.72 22.23 14.06
N ASN A 313 -4.95 23.54 13.99
CA ASN A 313 -3.90 24.51 13.64
C ASN A 313 -2.76 24.49 14.66
N ALA A 314 -3.04 24.35 15.95
CA ALA A 314 -1.99 24.24 16.97
C ALA A 314 -1.08 23.01 16.74
N PHE A 315 -1.62 21.88 16.33
CA PHE A 315 -0.83 20.70 15.94
C PHE A 315 -0.05 20.93 14.65
N ARG A 316 -0.70 21.56 13.65
CA ARG A 316 -0.05 21.91 12.36
C ARG A 316 1.14 22.83 12.56
N ASP A 317 0.97 23.88 13.36
CA ASP A 317 2.04 24.85 13.63
C ASP A 317 3.21 24.20 14.37
N THR A 318 2.92 23.35 15.36
CA THR A 318 3.95 22.61 16.10
C THR A 318 4.75 21.66 15.21
N THR A 319 4.11 21.06 14.21
CA THR A 319 4.75 20.08 13.28
C THR A 319 5.31 20.74 12.03
N ARG A 320 5.11 22.05 11.83
CA ARG A 320 5.57 22.78 10.65
C ARG A 320 7.07 22.62 10.36
N PRO A 321 7.98 22.68 11.35
CA PRO A 321 9.41 22.45 11.12
C PRO A 321 9.71 21.05 10.56
N VAL A 322 8.95 20.04 10.98
CA VAL A 322 9.07 18.67 10.46
C VAL A 322 8.61 18.63 9.00
N TYR A 323 7.46 19.24 8.70
CA TYR A 323 6.93 19.36 7.36
C TYR A 323 7.96 19.98 6.40
N ASP A 324 8.52 21.14 6.75
CA ASP A 324 9.46 21.89 5.90
C ASP A 324 10.77 21.10 5.67
N LYS A 325 11.28 20.45 6.71
CA LYS A 325 12.45 19.56 6.60
C LYS A 325 12.20 18.39 5.64
N TRP A 326 11.05 17.73 5.76
CA TRP A 326 10.72 16.56 4.94
C TRP A 326 10.29 16.93 3.53
N LYS A 327 9.69 18.10 3.33
CA LYS A 327 9.43 18.65 1.99
C LYS A 327 10.68 18.66 1.12
N ALA A 328 11.80 19.12 1.67
CA ALA A 328 13.09 19.12 0.97
C ALA A 328 13.62 17.69 0.67
N ARG A 329 13.39 16.73 1.57
CA ARG A 329 13.83 15.34 1.40
C ARG A 329 12.99 14.56 0.39
N ILE A 330 11.69 14.82 0.33
CA ILE A 330 10.74 14.22 -0.62
C ILE A 330 10.98 14.77 -2.03
N GLY A 331 11.35 16.04 -2.11
CA GLY A 331 11.52 16.79 -3.35
C GLY A 331 10.48 17.92 -3.45
N ASN A 332 11.00 19.16 -3.49
CA ASN A 332 10.17 20.36 -3.45
C ASN A 332 9.13 20.38 -4.57
N ASP A 333 9.49 19.96 -5.78
CA ASP A 333 8.59 19.98 -6.96
C ASP A 333 7.42 18.99 -6.79
N LEU A 334 7.70 17.79 -6.28
CA LEU A 334 6.66 16.79 -6.03
C LEU A 334 5.70 17.27 -4.95
N VAL A 335 6.22 17.84 -3.85
CA VAL A 335 5.38 18.38 -2.79
C VAL A 335 4.59 19.58 -3.25
N ALA A 336 5.20 20.53 -4.01
CA ALA A 336 4.48 21.67 -4.58
C ALA A 336 3.36 21.23 -5.53
N SER A 337 3.59 20.19 -6.34
CA SER A 337 2.56 19.59 -7.19
C SER A 337 1.40 19.02 -6.35
N ALA A 338 1.70 18.36 -5.24
CA ALA A 338 0.68 17.82 -4.34
C ALA A 338 -0.09 18.94 -3.61
N GLU A 339 0.60 19.96 -3.09
CA GLU A 339 -0.02 21.15 -2.47
C GLU A 339 -0.98 21.84 -3.45
N LYS A 340 -0.59 21.96 -4.74
CA LYS A 340 -1.43 22.50 -5.81
C LYS A 340 -2.65 21.61 -6.07
N ALA A 341 -2.48 20.29 -6.15
CA ALA A 341 -3.59 19.34 -6.33
C ALA A 341 -4.60 19.42 -5.18
N VAL A 342 -4.10 19.50 -3.93
CA VAL A 342 -4.94 19.68 -2.73
C VAL A 342 -5.71 20.99 -2.78
N SER A 343 -5.08 22.08 -3.18
CA SER A 343 -5.72 23.41 -3.25
C SER A 343 -6.75 23.52 -4.37
N ALA A 344 -6.55 22.80 -5.47
CA ALA A 344 -7.43 22.81 -6.65
C ALA A 344 -8.61 21.83 -6.53
N ARG A 345 -8.66 20.98 -5.48
CA ARG A 345 -9.76 20.03 -5.33
C ARG A 345 -11.11 20.75 -5.20
N SER A 346 -12.10 20.23 -5.89
CA SER A 346 -13.45 20.78 -5.80
C SER A 346 -13.97 20.73 -4.35
N SER A 347 -14.39 21.85 -3.86
CA SER A 347 -15.00 22.04 -2.53
C SER A 347 -16.22 21.12 -2.36
#